data_710d3e6ec7a9a163ca7b3a7162f2db1a
#
_entry.id   710d3e6ec7a9a163ca7b3a7162f2db1a
#
_cell.length_a   1.000
_cell.length_b   1.000
_cell.length_c   1.000
_cell.angle_alpha   90.00
_cell.angle_beta   90.00
_cell.angle_gamma   90.00
#
_symmetry.space_group_name_H-M   'P 1'
#
loop_
_entity.id
_entity.type
_entity.pdbx_description
1 polymer ?
#
loop_
_entity_poly.entity_id
_entity_poly.type
_entity_poly.pdbx_seq_one_letter_code
_entity_poly.pdbx_strand_id
1 'polypeptide(L)'
;MFFMNCSYSKRKKESFLKQILKISFLLFLLVFSCSLWIPRLRYMSEISRLDTDTVLSDSFREQPVDTQTARVISGIDAPGEYLAVYWLESGFGEQNISLSPEDALTMRKRWERADGWSDYLSACQAVWNDLVYFPVALSQSGNINVSFEDSWMFDRTYKGERGHEGTDIMPDKNERGVLPVVSMTDGVVQNKGWLELGGYRIGIRAPHGAYFYYAHLDSYADIEEGDEIKAGDLLGYMGDTGYSTTEGTKGKFPVHLHLGIYTDKDGQEISVNPYAALKYTEEKIIDYEDR
;
A
#
# COMPACT_ATOMS: atom_id res chain seq x y z
N MET A 1 45.99 73.29 22.43
CA MET A 1 45.79 71.87 22.85
C MET A 1 44.38 71.32 22.56
N PHE A 2 43.44 72.10 21.96
CA PHE A 2 42.05 71.66 21.71
C PHE A 2 41.78 71.00 20.33
N PHE A 3 42.66 71.24 19.34
CA PHE A 3 42.42 70.71 17.97
C PHE A 3 42.87 69.24 17.76
N MET A 4 43.73 68.71 18.57
CA MET A 4 44.20 67.30 18.45
C MET A 4 43.14 66.25 18.91
N ASN A 5 42.32 66.58 19.92
CA ASN A 5 41.31 65.65 20.46
C ASN A 5 40.11 65.44 19.56
N CYS A 6 39.74 66.43 18.71
CA CYS A 6 38.61 66.33 17.81
C CYS A 6 38.88 65.35 16.62
N SER A 7 40.10 65.38 16.09
CA SER A 7 40.51 64.51 14.96
C SER A 7 40.65 63.02 15.40
N TYR A 8 41.14 62.78 16.60
CA TYR A 8 41.27 61.41 17.14
C TYR A 8 39.89 60.74 17.41
N SER A 9 38.92 61.50 17.96
CA SER A 9 37.56 61.05 18.19
C SER A 9 36.84 60.70 16.89
N LYS A 10 37.07 61.50 15.83
CA LYS A 10 36.44 61.30 14.51
C LYS A 10 36.96 60.03 13.83
N ARG A 11 38.26 59.78 13.86
CA ARG A 11 38.88 58.53 13.33
C ARG A 11 38.42 57.27 14.07
N LYS A 12 38.20 57.33 15.37
CA LYS A 12 37.74 56.25 16.19
C LYS A 12 36.31 55.87 15.87
N LYS A 13 35.42 56.88 15.63
CA LYS A 13 34.02 56.69 15.17
C LYS A 13 33.96 56.09 13.77
N GLU A 14 34.81 56.54 12.83
CA GLU A 14 34.85 56.00 11.47
C GLU A 14 35.36 54.53 11.47
N SER A 15 36.34 54.19 12.29
CA SER A 15 36.81 52.83 12.44
C SER A 15 35.73 51.93 13.03
N PHE A 16 35.01 52.37 14.03
CA PHE A 16 33.90 51.64 14.66
C PHE A 16 32.74 51.42 13.68
N LEU A 17 32.37 52.45 12.91
CA LEU A 17 31.34 52.35 11.88
C LEU A 17 31.73 51.32 10.79
N LYS A 18 32.99 51.30 10.35
CA LYS A 18 33.50 50.33 9.39
C LYS A 18 33.46 48.92 9.92
N GLN A 19 33.71 48.72 11.21
CA GLN A 19 33.58 47.40 11.85
C GLN A 19 32.12 46.92 11.91
N ILE A 20 31.20 47.82 12.30
CA ILE A 20 29.75 47.50 12.30
C ILE A 20 29.29 47.10 10.91
N LEU A 21 29.66 47.90 9.88
CA LEU A 21 29.28 47.59 8.49
C LEU A 21 29.82 46.22 8.00
N LYS A 22 31.07 45.89 8.39
CA LYS A 22 31.63 44.57 8.08
C LYS A 22 30.88 43.44 8.76
N ILE A 23 30.55 43.60 10.05
CA ILE A 23 29.80 42.60 10.81
C ILE A 23 28.38 42.44 10.23
N SER A 24 27.70 43.56 9.94
CA SER A 24 26.38 43.55 9.33
C SER A 24 26.38 42.87 7.95
N PHE A 25 27.41 43.11 7.13
CA PHE A 25 27.56 42.46 5.85
C PHE A 25 27.83 40.95 5.97
N LEU A 26 28.66 40.53 6.93
CA LEU A 26 28.91 39.11 7.21
C LEU A 26 27.65 38.42 7.71
N LEU A 27 26.86 39.08 8.60
CA LEU A 27 25.58 38.54 9.06
C LEU A 27 24.58 38.43 7.90
N PHE A 28 24.52 39.43 7.01
CA PHE A 28 23.69 39.38 5.81
C PHE A 28 24.08 38.21 4.92
N LEU A 29 25.37 38.00 4.65
CA LEU A 29 25.85 36.85 3.87
C LEU A 29 25.50 35.51 4.52
N LEU A 30 25.62 35.43 5.85
CA LEU A 30 25.26 34.22 6.59
C LEU A 30 23.76 33.92 6.46
N VAL A 31 22.90 34.91 6.73
CA VAL A 31 21.44 34.77 6.62
C VAL A 31 21.05 34.43 5.18
N PHE A 32 21.62 35.09 4.20
CA PHE A 32 21.39 34.81 2.79
C PHE A 32 21.83 33.39 2.42
N SER A 33 23.01 32.97 2.84
CA SER A 33 23.47 31.58 2.65
C SER A 33 22.54 30.56 3.30
N CYS A 34 22.16 30.79 4.57
CA CYS A 34 21.21 29.90 5.27
C CYS A 34 19.84 29.84 4.55
N SER A 35 19.34 30.95 4.04
CA SER A 35 18.07 30.99 3.31
C SER A 35 18.08 30.16 2.01
N LEU A 36 19.23 29.99 1.39
CA LEU A 36 19.41 29.16 0.20
C LEU A 36 19.62 27.67 0.53
N TRP A 37 20.42 27.39 1.59
CA TRP A 37 20.84 26.04 1.89
C TRP A 37 19.86 25.26 2.75
N ILE A 38 19.17 25.89 3.71
CA ILE A 38 18.22 25.20 4.59
C ILE A 38 17.08 24.53 3.80
N PRO A 39 16.40 25.21 2.85
CA PRO A 39 15.38 24.57 2.03
C PRO A 39 15.93 23.42 1.21
N ARG A 40 17.15 23.55 0.67
CA ARG A 40 17.79 22.49 -0.10
C ARG A 40 18.15 21.28 0.74
N LEU A 41 18.68 21.47 1.94
CA LEU A 41 18.99 20.38 2.87
C LEU A 41 17.73 19.66 3.35
N ARG A 42 16.65 20.40 3.64
CA ARG A 42 15.35 19.81 3.95
C ARG A 42 14.85 18.95 2.79
N TYR A 43 14.84 19.49 1.58
CA TYR A 43 14.43 18.77 0.39
C TYR A 43 15.24 17.49 0.18
N MET A 44 16.56 17.52 0.32
CA MET A 44 17.40 16.32 0.20
C MET A 44 17.13 15.31 1.32
N SER A 45 16.89 15.76 2.54
CA SER A 45 16.52 14.92 3.67
C SER A 45 15.15 14.25 3.48
N GLU A 46 14.20 14.95 2.89
CA GLU A 46 12.86 14.40 2.58
C GLU A 46 12.93 13.36 1.48
N ILE A 47 13.63 13.64 0.38
CA ILE A 47 13.78 12.69 -0.74
C ILE A 47 14.53 11.42 -0.30
N SER A 48 15.50 11.54 0.60
CA SER A 48 16.26 10.38 1.11
C SER A 48 15.45 9.43 2.00
N ARG A 49 14.19 9.74 2.30
CA ARG A 49 13.27 8.80 2.97
C ARG A 49 12.77 7.69 2.05
N LEU A 50 12.77 7.94 0.76
CA LEU A 50 12.46 6.95 -0.25
C LEU A 50 13.76 6.36 -0.78
N ASP A 51 13.90 5.06 -0.67
CA ASP A 51 15.00 4.28 -1.20
C ASP A 51 14.47 3.03 -1.93
N THR A 52 15.38 2.25 -2.48
CA THR A 52 15.04 1.03 -3.22
C THR A 52 14.41 -0.06 -2.37
N ASP A 53 14.58 0.00 -1.04
CA ASP A 53 14.09 -1.00 -0.09
C ASP A 53 12.82 -0.55 0.63
N THR A 54 12.29 0.64 0.31
CA THR A 54 11.05 1.17 0.92
C THR A 54 9.89 0.19 0.79
N VAL A 55 9.77 -0.53 -0.33
CA VAL A 55 8.72 -1.54 -0.55
C VAL A 55 8.82 -2.76 0.38
N LEU A 56 9.99 -2.99 0.98
CA LEU A 56 10.23 -4.07 1.96
C LEU A 56 9.87 -3.65 3.39
N SER A 57 9.67 -2.36 3.63
CA SER A 57 9.41 -1.83 4.97
C SER A 57 8.03 -2.27 5.48
N ASP A 58 7.92 -2.48 6.78
CA ASP A 58 6.65 -2.80 7.43
C ASP A 58 5.61 -1.69 7.18
N SER A 59 6.03 -0.42 7.16
CA SER A 59 5.16 0.72 6.88
C SER A 59 4.52 0.67 5.49
N PHE A 60 5.28 0.26 4.46
CA PHE A 60 4.72 0.05 3.13
C PHE A 60 3.81 -1.18 3.10
N ARG A 61 4.25 -2.28 3.69
CA ARG A 61 3.51 -3.56 3.70
C ARG A 61 2.17 -3.46 4.43
N GLU A 62 2.04 -2.57 5.39
CA GLU A 62 0.80 -2.30 6.15
C GLU A 62 -0.30 -1.66 5.29
N GLN A 63 0.04 -0.96 4.19
CA GLN A 63 -0.92 -0.32 3.27
C GLN A 63 -1.98 0.56 3.99
N PRO A 64 -1.62 1.50 4.88
CA PRO A 64 -2.57 2.20 5.73
C PRO A 64 -3.42 3.19 4.93
N VAL A 65 -4.75 3.05 5.01
CA VAL A 65 -5.72 3.96 4.37
C VAL A 65 -6.77 4.38 5.39
N ASP A 66 -6.80 5.66 5.73
CA ASP A 66 -7.82 6.23 6.60
C ASP A 66 -9.14 6.50 5.84
N THR A 67 -10.21 6.80 6.58
CA THR A 67 -11.54 7.03 6.01
C THR A 67 -11.57 8.21 5.02
N GLN A 68 -10.77 9.26 5.25
CA GLN A 68 -10.72 10.42 4.35
C GLN A 68 -10.03 10.06 3.05
N THR A 69 -8.89 9.40 3.13
CA THR A 69 -8.10 8.91 1.99
C THR A 69 -8.92 7.90 1.18
N ALA A 70 -9.65 6.98 1.83
CA ALA A 70 -10.54 6.04 1.17
C ALA A 70 -11.60 6.74 0.29
N ARG A 71 -12.18 7.84 0.77
CA ARG A 71 -13.14 8.64 -0.03
C ARG A 71 -12.50 9.29 -1.25
N VAL A 72 -11.26 9.75 -1.12
CA VAL A 72 -10.54 10.35 -2.26
C VAL A 72 -10.25 9.30 -3.31
N ILE A 73 -9.67 8.16 -2.92
CA ILE A 73 -9.29 7.12 -3.88
C ILE A 73 -10.49 6.44 -4.54
N SER A 74 -11.67 6.43 -3.93
CA SER A 74 -12.90 5.91 -4.56
C SER A 74 -13.40 6.79 -5.70
N GLY A 75 -12.94 8.02 -5.83
CA GLY A 75 -13.32 8.96 -6.88
C GLY A 75 -12.28 9.17 -7.98
N ILE A 76 -11.19 8.37 -8.00
CA ILE A 76 -10.11 8.52 -8.99
C ILE A 76 -9.78 7.17 -9.66
N ASP A 77 -9.32 7.24 -10.93
CA ASP A 77 -9.07 6.05 -11.75
C ASP A 77 -7.75 5.33 -11.41
N ALA A 78 -6.79 6.03 -10.81
CA ALA A 78 -5.46 5.51 -10.51
C ALA A 78 -5.11 5.71 -9.02
N PRO A 79 -5.72 4.94 -8.11
CA PRO A 79 -5.51 5.09 -6.67
C PRO A 79 -4.06 4.86 -6.25
N GLY A 80 -3.32 3.99 -6.92
CA GLY A 80 -1.92 3.68 -6.61
C GLY A 80 -1.00 4.89 -6.74
N GLU A 81 -1.18 5.74 -7.76
CA GLU A 81 -0.40 6.97 -7.93
C GLU A 81 -0.64 7.99 -6.82
N TYR A 82 -1.90 8.12 -6.43
CA TYR A 82 -2.27 9.01 -5.33
C TYR A 82 -1.71 8.52 -4.00
N LEU A 83 -1.90 7.24 -3.70
CA LEU A 83 -1.43 6.61 -2.46
C LEU A 83 0.10 6.64 -2.35
N ALA A 84 0.82 6.45 -3.46
CA ALA A 84 2.27 6.57 -3.47
C ALA A 84 2.75 7.92 -2.94
N VAL A 85 2.10 9.01 -3.36
CA VAL A 85 2.43 10.35 -2.87
C VAL A 85 1.91 10.57 -1.45
N TYR A 86 0.66 10.18 -1.18
CA TYR A 86 0.02 10.34 0.13
C TYR A 86 0.85 9.70 1.26
N TRP A 87 1.31 8.46 1.07
CA TRP A 87 2.10 7.78 2.10
C TRP A 87 3.46 8.45 2.36
N LEU A 88 4.14 8.89 1.32
CA LEU A 88 5.41 9.61 1.50
C LEU A 88 5.24 10.97 2.19
N GLU A 89 4.15 11.69 1.89
CA GLU A 89 3.84 12.98 2.52
C GLU A 89 3.35 12.81 3.97
N SER A 90 2.56 11.77 4.24
CA SER A 90 2.02 11.47 5.57
C SER A 90 2.97 10.66 6.47
N GLY A 91 4.09 10.17 5.94
CA GLY A 91 4.94 9.21 6.64
C GLY A 91 4.22 7.88 6.87
N PHE A 92 3.56 7.35 5.83
CA PHE A 92 2.75 6.13 5.90
C PHE A 92 1.62 6.20 6.94
N GLY A 93 0.95 7.35 7.00
CA GLY A 93 -0.20 7.54 7.89
C GLY A 93 0.16 8.00 9.31
N GLU A 94 1.45 8.19 9.64
CA GLU A 94 1.86 8.75 10.94
C GLU A 94 1.32 10.16 11.16
N GLN A 95 1.20 10.93 10.07
CA GLN A 95 0.67 12.29 10.08
C GLN A 95 -0.69 12.31 9.38
N ASN A 96 -1.70 12.81 10.07
CA ASN A 96 -3.01 13.05 9.46
C ASN A 96 -2.91 14.29 8.56
N ILE A 97 -2.85 14.08 7.26
CA ILE A 97 -2.80 15.14 6.24
C ILE A 97 -4.05 15.07 5.35
N SER A 98 -4.48 16.23 4.87
CA SER A 98 -5.48 16.31 3.81
C SER A 98 -4.76 16.64 2.51
N LEU A 99 -4.77 15.70 1.56
CA LEU A 99 -4.12 15.85 0.27
C LEU A 99 -5.18 15.79 -0.84
N SER A 100 -5.25 16.84 -1.68
CA SER A 100 -6.09 16.78 -2.87
C SER A 100 -5.39 16.02 -4.00
N PRO A 101 -6.13 15.43 -4.97
CA PRO A 101 -5.51 14.79 -6.14
C PRO A 101 -4.62 15.75 -6.95
N GLU A 102 -4.98 17.02 -7.03
CA GLU A 102 -4.20 18.07 -7.74
C GLU A 102 -2.88 18.37 -7.00
N ASP A 103 -2.92 18.48 -5.68
CA ASP A 103 -1.72 18.67 -4.86
C ASP A 103 -0.81 17.43 -4.94
N ALA A 104 -1.37 16.22 -4.93
CA ALA A 104 -0.63 14.99 -5.10
C ALA A 104 0.16 14.98 -6.43
N LEU A 105 -0.46 15.39 -7.55
CA LEU A 105 0.22 15.51 -8.84
C LEU A 105 1.37 16.53 -8.80
N THR A 106 1.21 17.60 -8.04
CA THR A 106 2.26 18.61 -7.88
C THR A 106 3.42 18.09 -7.03
N MET A 107 3.12 17.39 -5.93
CA MET A 107 4.12 16.82 -5.02
C MET A 107 4.85 15.63 -5.64
N ARG A 108 4.17 14.83 -6.48
CA ARG A 108 4.77 13.73 -7.24
C ARG A 108 6.06 14.14 -7.96
N LYS A 109 6.09 15.33 -8.61
CA LYS A 109 7.27 15.83 -9.33
C LYS A 109 8.53 15.93 -8.47
N ARG A 110 8.37 16.07 -7.16
CA ARG A 110 9.46 16.04 -6.20
C ARG A 110 9.99 14.62 -6.00
N TRP A 111 9.07 13.68 -5.78
CA TRP A 111 9.41 12.28 -5.50
C TRP A 111 9.97 11.53 -6.71
N GLU A 112 9.58 11.91 -7.93
CA GLU A 112 10.14 11.36 -9.18
C GLU A 112 11.66 11.49 -9.32
N ARG A 113 12.29 12.27 -8.46
CA ARG A 113 13.75 12.48 -8.41
C ARG A 113 14.44 11.65 -7.34
N ALA A 114 13.68 10.94 -6.53
CA ALA A 114 14.22 10.08 -5.49
C ALA A 114 14.65 8.74 -6.07
N ASP A 115 15.71 8.19 -5.53
CA ASP A 115 16.10 6.81 -5.82
C ASP A 115 15.00 5.87 -5.34
N GLY A 116 14.68 4.83 -6.11
CA GLY A 116 13.61 3.87 -5.78
C GLY A 116 12.19 4.33 -6.12
N TRP A 117 11.97 5.57 -6.63
CA TRP A 117 10.62 6.03 -6.97
C TRP A 117 9.90 5.12 -7.97
N SER A 118 10.59 4.67 -9.02
CA SER A 118 9.99 3.81 -10.05
C SER A 118 9.45 2.51 -9.46
N ASP A 119 10.26 1.84 -8.65
CA ASP A 119 9.91 0.54 -8.04
C ASP A 119 8.78 0.73 -7.02
N TYR A 120 8.90 1.76 -6.19
CA TYR A 120 7.88 2.10 -5.20
C TYR A 120 6.52 2.45 -5.84
N LEU A 121 6.53 3.30 -6.88
CA LEU A 121 5.31 3.63 -7.61
C LEU A 121 4.70 2.39 -8.26
N SER A 122 5.52 1.55 -8.91
CA SER A 122 5.05 0.32 -9.54
C SER A 122 4.41 -0.63 -8.53
N ALA A 123 4.98 -0.75 -7.33
CA ALA A 123 4.39 -1.56 -6.25
C ALA A 123 3.06 -0.99 -5.75
N CYS A 124 2.93 0.34 -5.63
CA CYS A 124 1.64 0.98 -5.29
C CYS A 124 0.59 0.73 -6.38
N GLN A 125 0.96 0.89 -7.65
CA GLN A 125 0.07 0.64 -8.80
C GLN A 125 -0.35 -0.82 -8.84
N ALA A 126 0.58 -1.75 -8.63
CA ALA A 126 0.30 -3.19 -8.65
C ALA A 126 -0.79 -3.58 -7.64
N VAL A 127 -0.74 -3.04 -6.42
CA VAL A 127 -1.73 -3.36 -5.38
C VAL A 127 -3.08 -2.71 -5.65
N TRP A 128 -3.13 -1.47 -6.18
CA TRP A 128 -4.32 -0.63 -6.11
C TRP A 128 -5.03 -0.36 -7.43
N ASN A 129 -4.30 -0.33 -8.57
CA ASN A 129 -4.90 0.14 -9.82
C ASN A 129 -5.83 -0.88 -10.49
N ASP A 130 -5.64 -2.16 -10.19
CA ASP A 130 -6.42 -3.25 -10.82
C ASP A 130 -7.66 -3.65 -10.01
N LEU A 131 -7.89 -3.08 -8.82
CA LEU A 131 -8.98 -3.45 -7.92
C LEU A 131 -10.34 -3.04 -8.47
N VAL A 132 -11.21 -4.01 -8.76
CA VAL A 132 -12.56 -3.79 -9.30
C VAL A 132 -13.65 -4.25 -8.35
N TYR A 133 -13.64 -5.52 -7.92
CA TYR A 133 -14.69 -6.10 -7.10
C TYR A 133 -14.20 -6.67 -5.77
N PHE A 134 -15.12 -6.79 -4.82
CA PHE A 134 -14.92 -7.55 -3.60
C PHE A 134 -14.84 -9.06 -3.93
N PRO A 135 -13.96 -9.85 -3.27
CA PRO A 135 -13.66 -11.22 -3.71
C PRO A 135 -14.76 -12.25 -3.43
N VAL A 136 -15.83 -11.87 -2.73
CA VAL A 136 -16.97 -12.75 -2.46
C VAL A 136 -18.21 -12.15 -3.06
N ALA A 137 -18.87 -12.89 -3.95
CA ALA A 137 -20.10 -12.47 -4.57
C ALA A 137 -21.32 -12.90 -3.74
N LEU A 138 -22.45 -12.20 -3.92
CA LEU A 138 -23.72 -12.63 -3.33
C LEU A 138 -24.18 -13.92 -4.00
N SER A 139 -24.59 -14.89 -3.19
CA SER A 139 -25.24 -16.10 -3.67
C SER A 139 -26.72 -15.86 -3.86
N GLN A 140 -27.34 -16.47 -4.89
CA GLN A 140 -28.80 -16.43 -5.09
C GLN A 140 -29.60 -17.01 -3.91
N SER A 141 -29.01 -17.87 -3.11
CA SER A 141 -29.60 -18.36 -1.85
C SER A 141 -29.72 -17.29 -0.76
N GLY A 142 -29.14 -16.12 -0.99
CA GLY A 142 -29.53 -14.79 -0.51
C GLY A 142 -29.39 -14.47 0.98
N ASN A 143 -28.79 -15.33 1.83
CA ASN A 143 -28.82 -15.14 3.28
C ASN A 143 -27.51 -15.42 4.02
N ILE A 144 -26.36 -15.28 3.35
CA ILE A 144 -25.07 -15.43 4.02
C ILE A 144 -24.31 -14.11 3.85
N ASN A 145 -24.05 -13.44 4.97
CA ASN A 145 -23.19 -12.26 5.00
C ASN A 145 -21.76 -12.68 5.30
N VAL A 146 -20.82 -11.83 4.95
CA VAL A 146 -19.42 -12.00 5.31
C VAL A 146 -18.94 -10.84 6.17
N SER A 147 -17.91 -11.10 6.98
CA SER A 147 -17.22 -10.10 7.78
C SER A 147 -15.72 -10.34 7.72
N PHE A 148 -14.93 -9.31 7.90
CA PHE A 148 -13.49 -9.41 7.99
C PHE A 148 -12.95 -8.32 8.93
N GLU A 149 -11.83 -8.62 9.56
CA GLU A 149 -11.10 -7.70 10.41
C GLU A 149 -9.64 -7.62 9.97
N ASP A 150 -8.94 -6.60 10.40
CA ASP A 150 -7.51 -6.49 10.14
C ASP A 150 -6.76 -7.53 10.98
N SER A 151 -6.48 -8.66 10.35
CA SER A 151 -5.75 -9.79 10.96
C SER A 151 -4.33 -9.93 10.39
N TRP A 152 -3.85 -8.89 9.69
CA TRP A 152 -2.51 -8.85 9.12
C TRP A 152 -1.44 -9.08 10.20
N MET A 153 -0.50 -9.98 9.88
CA MET A 153 0.61 -10.35 10.76
C MET A 153 0.22 -10.90 12.15
N PHE A 154 -1.05 -11.25 12.39
CA PHE A 154 -1.44 -11.97 13.60
C PHE A 154 -0.71 -13.31 13.68
N ASP A 155 -0.32 -13.68 14.89
CA ASP A 155 0.44 -14.92 15.13
C ASP A 155 -0.32 -16.17 14.65
N ARG A 156 0.34 -16.98 13.86
CA ARG A 156 -0.11 -18.29 13.41
C ARG A 156 0.88 -19.35 13.92
N THR A 157 0.38 -20.40 14.54
CA THR A 157 1.19 -21.42 15.23
C THR A 157 1.24 -22.78 14.52
N TYR A 158 0.38 -22.99 13.50
CA TYR A 158 0.40 -24.24 12.75
C TYR A 158 1.74 -24.41 12.01
N LYS A 159 2.50 -25.48 12.36
CA LYS A 159 3.83 -25.81 11.82
C LYS A 159 4.91 -24.72 12.01
N GLY A 160 4.84 -23.96 13.06
CA GLY A 160 5.80 -22.94 13.44
C GLY A 160 5.16 -21.58 13.67
N GLU A 161 5.93 -20.70 14.26
CA GLU A 161 5.52 -19.30 14.46
C GLU A 161 5.70 -18.53 13.15
N ARG A 162 4.66 -17.87 12.69
CA ARG A 162 4.66 -17.00 11.50
C ARG A 162 3.58 -15.95 11.60
N GLY A 163 3.76 -14.83 10.89
CA GLY A 163 2.70 -13.85 10.71
C GLY A 163 1.61 -14.36 9.75
N HIS A 164 0.43 -13.83 9.88
CA HIS A 164 -0.68 -14.04 8.96
C HIS A 164 -0.53 -13.09 7.76
N GLU A 165 -0.01 -13.59 6.65
CA GLU A 165 0.22 -12.81 5.43
C GLU A 165 -1.03 -12.73 4.56
N GLY A 166 -2.12 -12.15 5.11
CA GLY A 166 -3.40 -12.03 4.44
C GLY A 166 -4.50 -11.52 5.37
N THR A 167 -5.73 -11.57 4.86
CA THR A 167 -6.95 -11.27 5.61
C THR A 167 -7.96 -12.38 5.41
N ASP A 168 -8.55 -12.86 6.51
CA ASP A 168 -9.57 -13.90 6.49
C ASP A 168 -10.96 -13.27 6.40
N ILE A 169 -11.75 -13.67 5.38
CA ILE A 169 -13.13 -13.24 5.16
C ILE A 169 -14.04 -14.37 5.64
N MET A 170 -14.77 -14.11 6.72
CA MET A 170 -15.58 -15.11 7.44
C MET A 170 -17.06 -15.00 7.07
N PRO A 171 -17.74 -16.09 6.67
CA PRO A 171 -19.18 -16.10 6.50
C PRO A 171 -19.89 -16.17 7.87
N ASP A 172 -21.11 -15.62 7.96
CA ASP A 172 -21.95 -15.72 9.16
C ASP A 172 -22.50 -17.15 9.39
N LYS A 173 -22.44 -18.00 8.37
CA LYS A 173 -22.78 -19.43 8.44
C LYS A 173 -21.57 -20.29 8.02
N ASN A 174 -21.22 -21.24 8.84
CA ASN A 174 -20.11 -22.15 8.59
C ASN A 174 -20.46 -23.25 7.55
N GLU A 175 -20.82 -22.81 6.34
CA GLU A 175 -21.27 -23.68 5.24
C GLU A 175 -20.27 -23.59 4.07
N ARG A 176 -19.64 -24.71 3.73
CA ARG A 176 -18.67 -24.79 2.62
C ARG A 176 -19.38 -24.93 1.27
N GLY A 177 -18.75 -24.44 0.20
CA GLY A 177 -19.23 -24.60 -1.17
C GLY A 177 -20.47 -23.77 -1.53
N VAL A 178 -20.82 -22.76 -0.70
CA VAL A 178 -22.05 -21.95 -0.92
C VAL A 178 -21.70 -20.56 -1.43
N LEU A 179 -20.72 -19.89 -0.88
CA LEU A 179 -20.35 -18.53 -1.30
C LEU A 179 -19.40 -18.56 -2.49
N PRO A 180 -19.77 -17.92 -3.60
CA PRO A 180 -18.89 -17.78 -4.76
C PRO A 180 -17.69 -16.90 -4.42
N VAL A 181 -16.49 -17.33 -4.81
CA VAL A 181 -15.26 -16.56 -4.77
C VAL A 181 -14.96 -16.10 -6.18
N VAL A 182 -14.80 -14.78 -6.35
CA VAL A 182 -14.60 -14.15 -7.65
C VAL A 182 -13.27 -13.39 -7.70
N SER A 183 -12.76 -13.17 -8.91
CA SER A 183 -11.54 -12.38 -9.06
C SER A 183 -11.78 -10.91 -8.72
N MET A 184 -10.91 -10.33 -7.89
CA MET A 184 -10.92 -8.89 -7.60
C MET A 184 -10.48 -8.05 -8.80
N THR A 185 -9.72 -8.65 -9.72
CA THR A 185 -9.02 -7.95 -10.81
C THR A 185 -9.15 -8.70 -12.12
N ASP A 186 -8.92 -8.03 -13.25
CA ASP A 186 -8.49 -8.69 -14.46
C ASP A 186 -7.14 -9.39 -14.22
N GLY A 187 -6.78 -10.37 -15.03
CA GLY A 187 -5.46 -10.99 -14.95
C GLY A 187 -5.35 -12.34 -15.61
N VAL A 188 -4.35 -13.10 -15.19
CA VAL A 188 -4.08 -14.45 -15.68
C VAL A 188 -3.96 -15.39 -14.49
N VAL A 189 -4.55 -16.58 -14.59
CA VAL A 189 -4.36 -17.64 -13.61
C VAL A 189 -2.89 -18.06 -13.62
N GLN A 190 -2.13 -17.63 -12.64
CA GLN A 190 -0.70 -17.97 -12.55
C GLN A 190 -0.48 -19.32 -11.89
N ASN A 191 -1.30 -19.63 -10.89
CA ASN A 191 -1.17 -20.86 -10.12
C ASN A 191 -2.54 -21.38 -9.69
N LYS A 192 -2.76 -22.69 -9.78
CA LYS A 192 -3.92 -23.41 -9.27
C LYS A 192 -3.46 -24.73 -8.62
N GLY A 193 -4.12 -25.21 -7.59
CA GLY A 193 -3.83 -26.50 -6.99
C GLY A 193 -3.72 -26.47 -5.48
N TRP A 194 -3.28 -27.60 -4.93
CA TRP A 194 -3.18 -27.84 -3.50
C TRP A 194 -1.88 -27.30 -2.89
N LEU A 195 -2.03 -26.59 -1.78
CA LEU A 195 -0.92 -26.28 -0.86
C LEU A 195 -1.26 -26.77 0.54
N GLU A 196 -0.26 -27.23 1.27
CA GLU A 196 -0.46 -27.78 2.60
C GLU A 196 -1.16 -26.82 3.56
N LEU A 197 -0.79 -25.53 3.55
CA LEU A 197 -1.41 -24.50 4.38
C LEU A 197 -2.71 -24.00 3.75
N GLY A 198 -2.68 -23.59 2.51
CA GLY A 198 -3.78 -22.92 1.82
C GLY A 198 -4.88 -23.85 1.28
N GLY A 199 -4.67 -25.18 1.29
CA GLY A 199 -5.61 -26.11 0.69
C GLY A 199 -5.74 -25.91 -0.82
N TYR A 200 -6.97 -25.99 -1.35
CA TYR A 200 -7.25 -25.58 -2.71
C TYR A 200 -7.09 -24.06 -2.83
N ARG A 201 -6.13 -23.65 -3.67
CA ARG A 201 -5.82 -22.24 -3.87
C ARG A 201 -5.72 -21.90 -5.35
N ILE A 202 -6.03 -20.65 -5.67
CA ILE A 202 -5.83 -20.06 -6.98
C ILE A 202 -5.15 -18.70 -6.81
N GLY A 203 -4.26 -18.37 -7.74
CA GLY A 203 -3.56 -17.10 -7.74
C GLY A 203 -3.67 -16.41 -9.08
N ILE A 204 -4.08 -15.16 -9.08
CA ILE A 204 -4.25 -14.31 -10.24
C ILE A 204 -3.14 -13.28 -10.30
N ARG A 205 -2.40 -13.23 -11.42
CA ARG A 205 -1.45 -12.16 -11.70
C ARG A 205 -2.18 -11.04 -12.43
N ALA A 206 -2.35 -9.91 -11.74
CA ALA A 206 -3.05 -8.72 -12.25
C ALA A 206 -2.19 -7.94 -13.26
N PRO A 207 -2.78 -7.07 -14.10
CA PRO A 207 -2.07 -6.35 -15.17
C PRO A 207 -0.91 -5.48 -14.68
N HIS A 208 -1.02 -4.81 -13.51
CA HIS A 208 0.08 -4.04 -12.92
C HIS A 208 1.06 -4.88 -12.09
N GLY A 209 0.89 -6.22 -12.09
CA GLY A 209 1.88 -7.16 -11.58
C GLY A 209 1.66 -7.68 -10.17
N ALA A 210 0.65 -7.24 -9.42
CA ALA A 210 0.34 -7.88 -8.15
C ALA A 210 -0.19 -9.30 -8.34
N TYR A 211 0.10 -10.16 -7.36
CA TYR A 211 -0.41 -11.52 -7.27
C TYR A 211 -1.47 -11.59 -6.18
N PHE A 212 -2.71 -11.88 -6.59
CA PHE A 212 -3.86 -12.06 -5.71
C PHE A 212 -4.06 -13.55 -5.42
N TYR A 213 -3.96 -13.91 -4.16
CA TYR A 213 -3.99 -15.29 -3.67
C TYR A 213 -5.30 -15.57 -2.94
N TYR A 214 -6.07 -16.52 -3.45
CA TYR A 214 -7.36 -16.96 -2.91
C TYR A 214 -7.19 -18.40 -2.41
N ALA A 215 -7.36 -18.65 -1.11
CA ALA A 215 -7.11 -19.94 -0.51
C ALA A 215 -8.29 -20.49 0.31
N HIS A 216 -8.17 -21.75 0.72
CA HIS A 216 -9.16 -22.54 1.43
C HIS A 216 -10.45 -22.80 0.63
N LEU A 217 -10.38 -22.78 -0.70
CA LEU A 217 -11.54 -23.06 -1.55
C LEU A 217 -12.09 -24.46 -1.29
N ASP A 218 -13.40 -24.62 -1.41
CA ASP A 218 -14.09 -25.92 -1.40
C ASP A 218 -13.93 -26.66 -2.72
N SER A 219 -14.06 -25.91 -3.81
CA SER A 219 -13.92 -26.36 -5.19
C SER A 219 -13.50 -25.21 -6.10
N TYR A 220 -12.97 -25.54 -7.27
CA TYR A 220 -12.65 -24.58 -8.33
C TYR A 220 -13.80 -24.42 -9.32
N ALA A 221 -13.83 -23.27 -9.99
CA ALA A 221 -14.53 -23.12 -11.27
C ALA A 221 -13.79 -23.88 -12.39
N ASP A 222 -14.39 -23.95 -13.57
CA ASP A 222 -13.79 -24.56 -14.77
C ASP A 222 -12.79 -23.61 -15.43
N ILE A 223 -11.65 -23.43 -14.76
CA ILE A 223 -10.53 -22.55 -15.16
C ILE A 223 -9.21 -23.26 -14.89
N GLU A 224 -8.19 -23.00 -15.72
CA GLU A 224 -6.87 -23.61 -15.64
C GLU A 224 -5.73 -22.58 -15.59
N GLU A 225 -4.54 -23.02 -15.21
CA GLU A 225 -3.34 -22.16 -15.26
C GLU A 225 -3.08 -21.67 -16.68
N GLY A 226 -2.89 -20.36 -16.82
CA GLY A 226 -2.70 -19.68 -18.11
C GLY A 226 -3.98 -19.02 -18.66
N ASP A 227 -5.16 -19.32 -18.08
CA ASP A 227 -6.40 -18.69 -18.53
C ASP A 227 -6.44 -17.20 -18.20
N GLU A 228 -6.99 -16.40 -19.13
CA GLU A 228 -7.30 -14.99 -18.90
C GLU A 228 -8.59 -14.88 -18.08
N ILE A 229 -8.55 -14.10 -17.01
CA ILE A 229 -9.63 -13.86 -16.06
C ILE A 229 -10.02 -12.39 -16.12
N LYS A 230 -11.33 -12.14 -16.08
CA LYS A 230 -11.90 -10.81 -15.87
C LYS A 230 -12.27 -10.61 -14.40
N ALA A 231 -12.18 -9.38 -13.94
CA ALA A 231 -12.72 -9.02 -12.64
C ALA A 231 -14.18 -9.45 -12.53
N GLY A 232 -14.52 -10.17 -11.45
CA GLY A 232 -15.84 -10.75 -11.24
C GLY A 232 -16.03 -12.17 -11.78
N ASP A 233 -15.10 -12.71 -12.54
CA ASP A 233 -15.17 -14.13 -12.97
C ASP A 233 -15.07 -15.05 -11.77
N LEU A 234 -15.85 -16.14 -11.80
CA LEU A 234 -15.84 -17.16 -10.74
C LEU A 234 -14.51 -17.88 -10.70
N LEU A 235 -13.88 -17.93 -9.51
CA LEU A 235 -12.67 -18.69 -9.26
C LEU A 235 -12.98 -20.04 -8.60
N GLY A 236 -14.07 -20.10 -7.83
CA GLY A 236 -14.48 -21.27 -7.07
C GLY A 236 -15.45 -20.92 -5.95
N TYR A 237 -15.54 -21.78 -4.97
CA TYR A 237 -16.43 -21.58 -3.83
C TYR A 237 -15.65 -21.59 -2.51
N MET A 238 -16.08 -20.78 -1.56
CA MET A 238 -15.47 -20.67 -0.24
C MET A 238 -15.55 -21.99 0.53
N GLY A 239 -14.48 -22.37 1.21
CA GLY A 239 -14.40 -23.62 1.94
C GLY A 239 -13.53 -23.55 3.19
N ASP A 240 -13.00 -24.72 3.57
CA ASP A 240 -12.16 -24.93 4.73
C ASP A 240 -11.08 -26.00 4.46
N THR A 241 -10.60 -26.05 3.23
CA THR A 241 -9.55 -26.97 2.80
C THR A 241 -8.17 -26.51 3.25
N GLY A 242 -7.28 -27.43 3.56
CA GLY A 242 -5.89 -27.13 3.93
C GLY A 242 -5.46 -27.72 5.27
N TYR A 243 -4.36 -27.18 5.79
CA TYR A 243 -3.68 -27.63 7.01
C TYR A 243 -3.42 -29.15 7.01
N SER A 244 -3.00 -29.68 5.85
CA SER A 244 -2.73 -31.07 5.63
C SER A 244 -1.85 -31.31 4.39
N THR A 245 -0.96 -32.29 4.46
CA THR A 245 -0.24 -32.78 3.28
C THR A 245 -1.14 -33.63 2.35
N THR A 246 -2.31 -34.08 2.85
CA THR A 246 -3.27 -34.88 2.07
C THR A 246 -4.24 -33.90 1.38
N GLU A 247 -4.23 -33.95 0.05
CA GLU A 247 -5.14 -33.15 -0.78
C GLU A 247 -6.60 -33.43 -0.45
N GLY A 248 -7.44 -32.38 -0.52
CA GLY A 248 -8.87 -32.49 -0.25
C GLY A 248 -9.24 -32.55 1.24
N THR A 249 -8.27 -32.44 2.16
CA THR A 249 -8.58 -32.38 3.60
C THR A 249 -9.38 -31.13 3.95
N LYS A 250 -10.51 -31.31 4.66
CA LYS A 250 -11.46 -30.28 5.10
C LYS A 250 -11.73 -30.37 6.60
N GLY A 251 -12.34 -29.33 7.18
CA GLY A 251 -12.87 -29.36 8.55
C GLY A 251 -11.83 -29.19 9.65
N LYS A 252 -10.66 -28.62 9.35
CA LYS A 252 -9.62 -28.31 10.36
C LYS A 252 -9.85 -26.97 11.05
N PHE A 253 -10.61 -26.08 10.42
CA PHE A 253 -10.90 -24.74 10.87
C PHE A 253 -12.26 -24.28 10.29
N PRO A 254 -12.88 -23.19 10.77
CA PRO A 254 -14.11 -22.65 10.20
C PRO A 254 -13.95 -22.28 8.73
N VAL A 255 -15.05 -22.36 7.96
CA VAL A 255 -15.11 -21.91 6.56
C VAL A 255 -14.73 -20.43 6.49
N HIS A 256 -13.82 -20.08 5.58
CA HIS A 256 -13.44 -18.72 5.27
C HIS A 256 -12.68 -18.64 3.93
N LEU A 257 -12.61 -17.45 3.37
CA LEU A 257 -11.67 -17.14 2.31
C LEU A 257 -10.46 -16.44 2.90
N HIS A 258 -9.28 -17.02 2.74
CA HIS A 258 -8.03 -16.33 2.98
C HIS A 258 -7.60 -15.61 1.70
N LEU A 259 -7.52 -14.27 1.79
CA LEU A 259 -7.01 -13.41 0.71
C LEU A 259 -5.60 -12.93 1.06
N GLY A 260 -4.64 -13.17 0.16
CA GLY A 260 -3.31 -12.58 0.18
C GLY A 260 -3.09 -11.67 -1.02
N ILE A 261 -2.33 -10.59 -0.87
CA ILE A 261 -1.87 -9.72 -1.96
C ILE A 261 -0.35 -9.63 -1.88
N TYR A 262 0.31 -9.85 -3.01
CA TYR A 262 1.77 -9.85 -3.10
C TYR A 262 2.23 -8.95 -4.24
N THR A 263 3.28 -8.16 -3.99
CA THR A 263 4.04 -7.46 -5.01
C THR A 263 5.35 -8.18 -5.27
N ASP A 264 6.13 -7.71 -6.24
CA ASP A 264 7.46 -8.24 -6.53
C ASP A 264 8.52 -7.16 -6.34
N LYS A 265 9.65 -7.55 -5.76
CA LYS A 265 10.87 -6.76 -5.71
C LYS A 265 12.05 -7.65 -6.09
N ASP A 266 12.62 -7.40 -7.27
CA ASP A 266 13.78 -8.13 -7.79
C ASP A 266 13.57 -9.67 -7.84
N GLY A 267 12.34 -10.12 -8.16
CA GLY A 267 11.96 -11.53 -8.21
C GLY A 267 11.61 -12.15 -6.84
N GLN A 268 11.54 -11.35 -5.79
CA GLN A 268 11.06 -11.76 -4.48
C GLN A 268 9.62 -11.28 -4.28
N GLU A 269 8.71 -12.22 -3.99
CA GLU A 269 7.33 -11.88 -3.59
C GLU A 269 7.32 -11.24 -2.20
N ILE A 270 6.58 -10.13 -2.10
CA ILE A 270 6.43 -9.34 -0.87
C ILE A 270 4.96 -9.25 -0.56
N SER A 271 4.54 -9.87 0.53
CA SER A 271 3.18 -9.79 1.02
C SER A 271 2.86 -8.38 1.55
N VAL A 272 1.66 -7.89 1.25
CA VAL A 272 1.13 -6.63 1.78
C VAL A 272 -0.23 -6.85 2.43
N ASN A 273 -0.62 -6.00 3.38
CA ASN A 273 -1.89 -6.09 4.08
C ASN A 273 -3.08 -5.89 3.12
N PRO A 274 -3.96 -6.90 2.93
CA PRO A 274 -5.12 -6.78 2.05
C PRO A 274 -6.28 -5.99 2.65
N TYR A 275 -6.27 -5.71 3.95
CA TYR A 275 -7.42 -5.16 4.66
C TYR A 275 -7.96 -3.86 4.04
N ALA A 276 -7.07 -2.90 3.75
CA ALA A 276 -7.48 -1.64 3.14
C ALA A 276 -8.03 -1.81 1.71
N ALA A 277 -7.47 -2.74 0.91
CA ALA A 277 -7.97 -3.10 -0.41
C ALA A 277 -9.36 -3.76 -0.34
N LEU A 278 -9.60 -4.61 0.65
CA LEU A 278 -10.93 -5.17 0.94
C LEU A 278 -11.92 -4.07 1.33
N LYS A 279 -11.54 -3.14 2.20
CA LYS A 279 -12.40 -1.99 2.57
C LYS A 279 -12.71 -1.09 1.37
N TYR A 280 -11.77 -0.90 0.47
CA TYR A 280 -11.98 -0.14 -0.77
C TYR A 280 -12.98 -0.80 -1.73
N THR A 281 -13.04 -2.13 -1.74
CA THR A 281 -13.93 -2.91 -2.61
C THR A 281 -15.19 -3.42 -1.91
N GLU A 282 -15.36 -3.23 -0.60
CA GLU A 282 -16.42 -3.80 0.23
C GLU A 282 -17.84 -3.51 -0.30
N GLU A 283 -18.07 -2.32 -0.88
CA GLU A 283 -19.35 -1.96 -1.49
C GLU A 283 -19.49 -2.39 -2.96
N LYS A 284 -18.43 -2.95 -3.55
CA LYS A 284 -18.38 -3.39 -4.95
C LYS A 284 -18.62 -4.90 -5.06
N ILE A 285 -19.64 -5.39 -4.35
CA ILE A 285 -20.06 -6.79 -4.38
C ILE A 285 -20.94 -7.00 -5.62
N ILE A 286 -20.71 -8.09 -6.34
CA ILE A 286 -21.53 -8.47 -7.49
C ILE A 286 -22.55 -9.55 -7.13
N ASP A 287 -23.69 -9.54 -7.78
CA ASP A 287 -24.63 -10.65 -7.77
C ASP A 287 -24.11 -11.72 -8.73
N TYR A 288 -23.81 -12.89 -8.20
CA TYR A 288 -23.43 -14.03 -9.02
C TYR A 288 -24.67 -14.82 -9.39
N GLU A 289 -25.08 -14.73 -10.67
CA GLU A 289 -26.06 -15.62 -11.25
C GLU A 289 -25.29 -16.83 -11.81
N ASP A 290 -25.62 -18.05 -11.36
CA ASP A 290 -25.11 -19.28 -11.96
C ASP A 290 -25.46 -19.27 -13.46
N ARG A 291 -24.45 -19.02 -14.31
CA ARG A 291 -24.60 -18.95 -15.76
C ARG A 291 -24.41 -20.34 -16.37
#